data_a81649e25aa22d235247f978ce5baf70
#
_entry.id   a81649e25aa22d235247f978ce5baf70
#
_cell.length_a   1.000
_cell.length_b   1.000
_cell.length_c   1.000
_cell.angle_alpha   90.00
_cell.angle_beta   90.00
_cell.angle_gamma   90.00
#
_symmetry.space_group_name_H-M   'P 1'
#
loop_
_entity.id
_entity.type
_entity.pdbx_description
1 polymer ?
#
loop_
_entity_poly.entity_id
_entity_poly.type
_entity_poly.pdbx_seq_one_letter_code
_entity_poly.pdbx_strand_id
1 'polypeptide(L)'
;MDFGTATTFDVVTKNGIYNGGIIAPGVNLSINSLTKTADQIPTFSIKKQKKIIGKNTIEALRSGFYWGYIGLINSIISKIENETKKKYKIVFTGGYAKLFKTSIIRPFIIDKNITIKGIIEIYKKNKKYLN
;
A
#
# COMPACT_ATOMS: atom_id res chain seq x y z
N MET A 1 -2.01 3.23 -5.37
CA MET A 1 -1.91 2.68 -4.00
C MET A 1 -1.03 3.58 -3.16
N ASP A 2 -1.46 3.87 -1.96
CA ASP A 2 -0.67 4.62 -0.98
C ASP A 2 -0.42 3.76 0.28
N PHE A 3 0.84 3.70 0.70
CA PHE A 3 1.28 3.04 1.93
C PHE A 3 1.49 4.07 3.04
N GLY A 4 0.40 4.70 3.46
CA GLY A 4 0.33 5.68 4.54
C GLY A 4 -0.12 5.08 5.89
N THR A 5 -0.87 5.86 6.68
CA THR A 5 -1.54 5.41 7.92
C THR A 5 -2.51 4.26 7.63
N ALA A 6 -3.23 4.35 6.53
CA ALA A 6 -3.93 3.23 5.90
C ALA A 6 -3.19 2.81 4.63
N THR A 7 -3.45 1.61 4.14
CA THR A 7 -3.06 1.18 2.80
C THR A 7 -4.27 1.33 1.89
N THR A 8 -4.22 2.30 0.96
CA THR A 8 -5.34 2.57 0.05
C THR A 8 -5.07 2.09 -1.37
N PHE A 9 -6.14 1.70 -2.05
CA PHE A 9 -6.14 1.32 -3.46
C PHE A 9 -7.18 2.18 -4.16
N ASP A 10 -6.75 3.18 -4.88
CA ASP A 10 -7.60 4.12 -5.59
C ASP A 10 -7.67 3.71 -7.06
N VAL A 11 -8.86 3.43 -7.55
CA VAL A 11 -9.07 2.96 -8.92
C VAL A 11 -9.51 4.13 -9.79
N VAL A 12 -8.70 4.43 -10.81
CA VAL A 12 -8.98 5.51 -11.77
C VAL A 12 -9.11 4.93 -13.15
N THR A 13 -10.18 5.29 -13.87
CA THR A 13 -10.42 4.85 -15.23
C THR A 13 -9.45 5.50 -16.22
N LYS A 14 -9.37 4.97 -17.45
CA LYS A 14 -8.55 5.54 -18.53
C LYS A 14 -8.90 7.02 -18.82
N ASN A 15 -10.15 7.41 -18.58
CA ASN A 15 -10.63 8.77 -18.80
C ASN A 15 -10.41 9.69 -17.58
N GLY A 16 -9.64 9.25 -16.56
CA GLY A 16 -9.37 10.04 -15.38
C GLY A 16 -10.49 10.07 -14.34
N ILE A 17 -11.52 9.24 -14.46
CA ILE A 17 -12.65 9.19 -13.53
C ILE A 17 -12.28 8.28 -12.37
N TYR A 18 -12.46 8.78 -11.13
CA TYR A 18 -12.33 7.98 -9.91
C TYR A 18 -13.47 6.94 -9.84
N ASN A 19 -13.11 5.67 -9.79
CA ASN A 19 -14.05 4.55 -9.80
C ASN A 19 -14.17 3.87 -8.42
N GLY A 20 -13.81 4.57 -7.36
CA GLY A 20 -13.81 4.02 -6.02
C GLY A 20 -12.47 3.42 -5.61
N GLY A 21 -12.43 2.81 -4.43
CA GLY A 21 -11.19 2.27 -3.88
C GLY A 21 -11.40 1.31 -2.74
N ILE A 22 -10.30 0.80 -2.20
CA ILE A 22 -10.25 -0.09 -1.05
C ILE A 22 -9.34 0.53 0.01
N ILE A 23 -9.75 0.46 1.27
CA ILE A 23 -8.96 0.88 2.42
C ILE A 23 -8.66 -0.34 3.27
N ALA A 24 -7.40 -0.62 3.45
CA ALA A 24 -6.90 -1.66 4.34
C ALA A 24 -6.08 -1.02 5.48
N PRO A 25 -5.90 -1.70 6.61
CA PRO A 25 -5.02 -1.20 7.67
C PRO A 25 -3.63 -0.89 7.12
N GLY A 26 -3.00 0.18 7.60
CA GLY A 26 -1.62 0.49 7.24
C GLY A 26 -0.63 -0.40 7.98
N VAL A 27 0.57 -0.54 7.43
CA VAL A 27 1.63 -1.42 7.99
C VAL A 27 1.95 -1.06 9.43
N ASN A 28 2.28 0.20 9.70
CA ASN A 28 2.60 0.65 11.06
C ASN A 28 1.42 0.57 12.00
N LEU A 29 0.21 0.90 11.53
CA LEU A 29 -1.00 0.79 12.34
C LEU A 29 -1.19 -0.65 12.82
N SER A 30 -1.09 -1.62 11.91
CA SER A 30 -1.24 -3.04 12.23
C SER A 30 -0.16 -3.55 13.18
N ILE A 31 1.10 -3.17 12.97
CA ILE A 31 2.22 -3.53 13.86
C ILE A 31 1.98 -2.95 15.26
N ASN A 32 1.68 -1.65 15.34
CA ASN A 32 1.47 -0.97 16.61
C ASN A 32 0.25 -1.49 17.36
N SER A 33 -0.84 -1.82 16.65
CA SER A 33 -2.01 -2.42 17.27
C SER A 33 -1.69 -3.78 17.88
N LEU A 34 -0.99 -4.63 17.13
CA LEU A 34 -0.61 -5.96 17.62
C LEU A 34 0.32 -5.88 18.84
N THR A 35 1.35 -5.02 18.79
CA THR A 35 2.31 -4.88 19.90
C THR A 35 1.73 -4.20 21.14
N LYS A 36 0.67 -3.40 20.99
CA LYS A 36 -0.01 -2.77 22.13
C LYS A 36 -1.04 -3.67 22.80
N THR A 37 -1.64 -4.61 22.05
CA THR A 37 -2.71 -5.47 22.56
C THR A 37 -2.24 -6.81 23.08
N ALA A 38 -1.01 -7.19 22.79
CA ALA A 38 -0.45 -8.47 23.21
C ALA A 38 0.85 -8.26 23.99
N ASP A 39 0.77 -8.33 25.32
CA ASP A 39 1.90 -8.03 26.24
C ASP A 39 3.18 -8.82 25.97
N GLN A 40 3.06 -10.00 25.38
CA GLN A 40 4.20 -10.88 25.05
C GLN A 40 4.82 -10.61 23.68
N ILE A 41 4.25 -9.71 22.89
CA ILE A 41 4.78 -9.39 21.55
C ILE A 41 5.77 -8.23 21.66
N PRO A 42 7.06 -8.49 21.37
CA PRO A 42 8.07 -7.43 21.41
C PRO A 42 7.88 -6.46 20.25
N THR A 43 8.33 -5.24 20.45
CA THR A 43 8.38 -4.24 19.37
C THR A 43 9.31 -4.72 18.26
N PHE A 44 8.87 -4.57 17.03
CA PHE A 44 9.66 -4.95 15.86
C PHE A 44 9.42 -3.99 14.68
N SER A 45 10.34 -4.00 13.74
CA SER A 45 10.20 -3.30 12.46
C SER A 45 10.06 -4.31 11.33
N ILE A 46 9.17 -4.02 10.39
CA ILE A 46 9.03 -4.84 9.18
C ILE A 46 10.27 -4.70 8.30
N LYS A 47 10.75 -5.84 7.79
CA LYS A 47 11.88 -5.91 6.86
C LYS A 47 11.59 -6.97 5.81
N LYS A 48 12.22 -6.84 4.64
CA LYS A 48 12.16 -7.88 3.60
C LYS A 48 12.60 -9.22 4.16
N GLN A 49 11.82 -10.28 3.88
CA GLN A 49 12.08 -11.64 4.31
C GLN A 49 12.44 -12.52 3.12
N LYS A 50 13.47 -13.35 3.28
CA LYS A 50 13.84 -14.38 2.28
C LYS A 50 13.10 -15.70 2.51
N LYS A 51 12.87 -16.03 3.79
CA LYS A 51 12.18 -17.25 4.22
C LYS A 51 10.80 -16.92 4.75
N ILE A 52 9.84 -17.82 4.51
CA ILE A 52 8.48 -17.66 5.02
C ILE A 52 8.36 -18.15 6.47
N ILE A 53 9.07 -19.19 6.85
CA ILE A 53 9.00 -19.75 8.21
C ILE A 53 10.08 -19.09 9.06
N GLY A 54 9.67 -18.33 10.07
CA GLY A 54 10.54 -17.78 11.11
C GLY A 54 10.86 -18.82 12.17
N LYS A 55 12.06 -18.77 12.74
CA LYS A 55 12.55 -19.70 13.77
C LYS A 55 12.45 -19.15 15.19
N ASN A 56 12.05 -17.90 15.35
CA ASN A 56 11.76 -17.23 16.61
C ASN A 56 10.62 -16.23 16.42
N THR A 57 10.11 -15.67 17.52
CA THR A 57 8.96 -14.75 17.51
C THR A 57 9.17 -13.56 16.57
N ILE A 58 10.32 -12.91 16.62
CA ILE A 58 10.63 -11.73 15.77
C ILE A 58 10.65 -12.11 14.29
N GLU A 59 11.26 -13.22 13.93
CA GLU A 59 11.28 -13.70 12.55
C GLU A 59 9.88 -14.07 12.07
N ALA A 60 9.11 -14.75 12.91
CA ALA A 60 7.72 -15.11 12.60
C ALA A 60 6.84 -13.87 12.39
N LEU A 61 6.94 -12.87 13.27
CA LEU A 61 6.24 -11.59 13.13
C LEU A 61 6.64 -10.86 11.83
N ARG A 62 7.93 -10.70 11.57
CA ARG A 62 8.42 -10.07 10.34
C ARG A 62 7.96 -10.79 9.10
N SER A 63 7.97 -12.12 9.12
CA SER A 63 7.51 -12.95 8.01
C SER A 63 6.02 -12.78 7.77
N GLY A 64 5.19 -12.89 8.80
CA GLY A 64 3.74 -12.72 8.71
C GLY A 64 3.35 -11.37 8.13
N PHE A 65 3.94 -10.28 8.65
CA PHE A 65 3.68 -8.95 8.14
C PHE A 65 4.18 -8.76 6.70
N TYR A 66 5.40 -9.18 6.40
CA TYR A 66 5.96 -8.99 5.06
C TYR A 66 5.19 -9.77 3.99
N TRP A 67 5.06 -11.07 4.16
CA TRP A 67 4.38 -11.92 3.19
C TRP A 67 2.86 -11.74 3.20
N GLY A 68 2.28 -11.44 4.36
CA GLY A 68 0.87 -11.10 4.49
C GLY A 68 0.51 -9.86 3.68
N TYR A 69 1.30 -8.77 3.78
CA TYR A 69 1.07 -7.57 2.96
C TYR A 69 1.30 -7.81 1.46
N ILE A 70 2.30 -8.63 1.09
CA ILE A 70 2.48 -9.02 -0.32
C ILE A 70 1.26 -9.77 -0.85
N GLY A 71 0.74 -10.72 -0.07
CA GLY A 71 -0.48 -11.45 -0.39
C GLY A 71 -1.69 -10.52 -0.53
N LEU A 72 -1.88 -9.62 0.43
CA LEU A 72 -2.94 -8.60 0.41
C LEU A 72 -2.86 -7.75 -0.86
N ILE A 73 -1.68 -7.20 -1.18
CA ILE A 73 -1.48 -6.34 -2.35
C ILE A 73 -1.80 -7.08 -3.65
N ASN A 74 -1.18 -8.25 -3.86
CA ASN A 74 -1.37 -9.02 -5.09
C ASN A 74 -2.82 -9.50 -5.23
N SER A 75 -3.45 -9.94 -4.14
CA SER A 75 -4.84 -10.41 -4.14
C SER A 75 -5.82 -9.28 -4.48
N ILE A 76 -5.68 -8.10 -3.85
CA ILE A 76 -6.55 -6.95 -4.11
C ILE A 76 -6.39 -6.47 -5.56
N ILE A 77 -5.15 -6.33 -6.06
CA ILE A 77 -4.90 -5.97 -7.46
C ILE A 77 -5.62 -6.95 -8.40
N SER A 78 -5.45 -8.25 -8.18
CA SER A 78 -6.09 -9.28 -8.99
C SER A 78 -7.61 -9.22 -8.94
N LYS A 79 -8.19 -8.96 -7.75
CA LYS A 79 -9.63 -8.82 -7.57
C LYS A 79 -10.18 -7.59 -8.31
N ILE A 80 -9.52 -6.44 -8.23
CA ILE A 80 -9.87 -5.22 -8.97
C ILE A 80 -9.87 -5.51 -10.49
N GLU A 81 -8.82 -6.14 -11.00
CA GLU A 81 -8.71 -6.47 -12.43
C GLU A 81 -9.78 -7.47 -12.88
N ASN A 82 -10.10 -8.44 -12.03
CA ASN A 82 -11.14 -9.43 -12.31
C ASN A 82 -12.54 -8.83 -12.30
N GLU A 83 -12.86 -7.96 -11.35
CA GLU A 83 -14.14 -7.27 -11.23
C GLU A 83 -14.36 -6.32 -12.40
N THR A 84 -13.37 -5.49 -12.69
CA THR A 84 -13.48 -4.47 -13.75
C THR A 84 -13.24 -5.00 -15.15
N LYS A 85 -12.72 -6.24 -15.29
CA LYS A 85 -12.27 -6.85 -16.56
C LYS A 85 -11.23 -6.02 -17.29
N LYS A 86 -10.43 -5.24 -16.54
CA LYS A 86 -9.41 -4.31 -17.07
C LYS A 86 -8.07 -4.53 -16.41
N LYS A 87 -7.01 -4.24 -17.17
CA LYS A 87 -5.63 -4.14 -16.65
C LYS A 87 -5.31 -2.68 -16.33
N TYR A 88 -4.66 -2.46 -15.23
CA TYR A 88 -4.32 -1.12 -14.73
C TYR A 88 -2.81 -0.90 -14.71
N LYS A 89 -2.42 0.33 -15.00
CA LYS A 89 -1.10 0.83 -14.65
C LYS A 89 -1.07 1.07 -13.15
N ILE A 90 -0.12 0.44 -12.45
CA ILE A 90 -0.05 0.49 -11.01
C ILE A 90 0.96 1.54 -10.58
N VAL A 91 0.55 2.44 -9.69
CA VAL A 91 1.40 3.46 -9.09
C VAL A 91 1.42 3.25 -7.58
N PHE A 92 2.62 3.18 -7.00
CA PHE A 92 2.85 3.09 -5.56
C PHE A 92 3.38 4.42 -5.04
N THR A 93 2.85 4.83 -3.89
CA THR A 93 3.36 5.94 -3.08
C THR A 93 3.38 5.58 -1.60
N GLY A 94 3.83 6.49 -0.75
CA GLY A 94 3.91 6.27 0.68
C GLY A 94 5.20 5.61 1.15
N GLY A 95 5.34 5.51 2.48
CA GLY A 95 6.59 5.14 3.14
C GLY A 95 7.09 3.72 2.85
N TYR A 96 6.18 2.77 2.67
CA TYR A 96 6.50 1.36 2.46
C TYR A 96 6.56 0.91 1.00
N ALA A 97 6.31 1.81 0.03
CA ALA A 97 6.34 1.47 -1.39
C ALA A 97 7.63 0.76 -1.84
N LYS A 98 8.79 1.18 -1.30
CA LYS A 98 10.08 0.56 -1.62
C LYS A 98 10.27 -0.83 -1.02
N LEU A 99 9.69 -1.10 0.15
CA LEU A 99 9.85 -2.36 0.86
C LEU A 99 9.27 -3.52 0.05
N PHE A 100 8.10 -3.31 -0.54
CA PHE A 100 7.37 -4.36 -1.28
C PHE A 100 7.79 -4.49 -2.74
N LYS A 101 8.67 -3.60 -3.23
CA LYS A 101 9.07 -3.51 -4.64
C LYS A 101 9.43 -4.86 -5.28
N THR A 102 10.12 -5.73 -4.57
CA THR A 102 10.71 -6.94 -5.17
C THR A 102 9.79 -8.17 -5.15
N SER A 103 8.58 -8.05 -4.60
CA SER A 103 7.71 -9.20 -4.35
C SER A 103 6.30 -9.00 -4.93
N ILE A 104 6.08 -7.92 -5.65
CA ILE A 104 4.84 -7.67 -6.38
C ILE A 104 4.94 -8.27 -7.77
N ILE A 105 3.93 -9.06 -8.13
CA ILE A 105 3.91 -9.82 -9.39
C ILE A 105 3.67 -8.91 -10.60
N ARG A 106 2.87 -7.85 -10.42
CA ARG A 106 2.50 -6.94 -11.51
C ARG A 106 3.52 -5.81 -11.67
N PRO A 107 3.81 -5.37 -12.90
CA PRO A 107 4.62 -4.17 -13.13
C PRO A 107 3.98 -2.93 -12.48
N PHE A 108 4.78 -2.12 -11.84
CA PHE A 108 4.36 -0.87 -11.19
C PHE A 108 5.45 0.18 -11.26
N ILE A 109 5.08 1.42 -11.01
CA ILE A 109 6.01 2.55 -10.80
C ILE A 109 5.89 3.07 -9.37
N ILE A 110 6.94 3.68 -8.86
CA ILE A 110 6.90 4.39 -7.57
C ILE A 110 6.95 5.88 -7.86
N ASP A 111 5.92 6.61 -7.42
CA ASP A 111 5.89 8.07 -7.44
C ASP A 111 5.61 8.59 -6.03
N LYS A 112 6.64 9.03 -5.32
CA LYS A 112 6.53 9.54 -3.95
C LYS A 112 5.78 10.88 -3.87
N ASN A 113 5.71 11.59 -4.98
CA ASN A 113 5.18 12.95 -5.05
C ASN A 113 3.79 13.01 -5.68
N ILE A 114 3.15 11.86 -5.95
CA ILE A 114 1.87 11.84 -6.68
C ILE A 114 0.80 12.67 -5.97
N THR A 115 0.74 12.61 -4.65
CA THR A 115 -0.22 13.38 -3.83
C THR A 115 0.00 14.87 -3.97
N ILE A 116 1.25 15.34 -3.81
CA ILE A 116 1.54 16.78 -3.95
C ILE A 116 1.35 17.27 -5.38
N LYS A 117 1.67 16.44 -6.38
CA LYS A 117 1.37 16.74 -7.79
C LYS A 117 -0.14 16.92 -8.00
N GLY A 118 -0.95 16.03 -7.42
CA GLY A 118 -2.42 16.14 -7.46
C GLY A 118 -2.93 17.44 -6.84
N ILE A 119 -2.43 17.81 -5.66
CA ILE A 119 -2.77 19.07 -5.00
C ILE A 119 -2.43 20.28 -5.88
N ILE A 120 -1.23 20.29 -6.47
CA ILE A 120 -0.80 21.37 -7.38
C ILE A 120 -1.73 21.48 -8.58
N GLU A 121 -2.15 20.37 -9.18
CA GLU A 121 -3.06 20.38 -10.32
C GLU A 121 -4.46 20.88 -9.94
N ILE A 122 -4.97 20.51 -8.76
CA ILE A 122 -6.23 21.04 -8.22
C ILE A 122 -6.11 22.55 -8.02
N TYR A 123 -5.04 23.03 -7.40
CA TYR A 123 -4.78 24.45 -7.20
C TYR A 123 -4.77 25.20 -8.53
N LYS A 124 -4.01 24.73 -9.52
CA LYS A 124 -3.95 25.38 -10.85
C LYS A 124 -5.33 25.49 -11.51
N LYS A 125 -6.13 24.43 -11.46
CA LYS A 125 -7.49 24.41 -12.03
C LYS A 125 -8.45 25.39 -11.32
N ASN A 126 -8.25 25.63 -10.03
CA ASN A 126 -9.13 26.46 -9.22
C ASN A 126 -8.58 27.87 -8.95
N LYS A 127 -7.38 28.21 -9.43
CA LYS A 127 -6.72 29.50 -9.18
C LYS A 127 -7.63 30.71 -9.49
N LYS A 128 -8.45 30.63 -10.53
CA LYS A 128 -9.38 31.70 -10.91
C LYS A 128 -10.49 32.00 -9.89
N TYR A 129 -10.73 31.08 -8.93
CA TYR A 129 -11.73 31.24 -7.87
C TYR A 129 -11.11 31.64 -6.52
N LEU A 130 -9.79 31.78 -6.45
CA LEU A 130 -9.05 32.10 -5.22
C LEU A 130 -8.55 33.57 -5.17
N ASN A 131 -8.86 34.38 -6.22
CA ASN A 131 -8.56 35.81 -6.33
C ASN A 131 -9.84 36.64 -6.17
#